data_e53053bc5ae0cabc8a089a7d00b51d2e
#
_entry.id   e53053bc5ae0cabc8a089a7d00b51d2e
#
_cell.length_a   1.000
_cell.length_b   1.000
_cell.length_c   1.000
_cell.angle_alpha   90.00
_cell.angle_beta   90.00
_cell.angle_gamma   90.00
#
_symmetry.space_group_name_H-M   'P 1'
#
loop_
_entity.id
_entity.type
_entity.pdbx_description
1 polymer ?
#
loop_
_entity_poly.entity_id
_entity_poly.type
_entity_poly.pdbx_seq_one_letter_code
_entity_poly.pdbx_strand_id
1 'polypeptide(L)'
;IETQWPSLAALDGFISYMSTPIVKAKKGSNEIQFYNEAEKVAWEESQGAGAKGWKFKYYKGLGTSSGKEWREYFADPQLTGFNMSDVCKQTLHMAFAKSCADERKAWLAEHDVTASLDATLKSVSYKEWTDKELRPFSVYDCERSVSGVDGLKPSQRKVLYAARKRN
;
A
#
# COMPACT_ATOMS: atom_id res chain seq x y z
N ILE A 1 -10.91 -1.07 -17.13
CA ILE A 1 -12.16 -0.27 -17.20
C ILE A 1 -11.92 0.93 -18.11
N GLU A 2 -10.90 1.76 -17.83
CA GLU A 2 -10.63 2.98 -18.63
C GLU A 2 -10.54 2.71 -20.14
N THR A 3 -9.91 1.62 -20.56
CA THR A 3 -9.75 1.25 -21.97
C THR A 3 -11.05 0.76 -22.63
N GLN A 4 -11.90 0.04 -21.89
CA GLN A 4 -13.11 -0.59 -22.42
C GLN A 4 -14.37 0.24 -22.13
N TRP A 5 -14.40 0.95 -21.02
CA TRP A 5 -15.53 1.75 -20.55
C TRP A 5 -15.08 3.10 -19.99
N PRO A 6 -14.50 3.96 -20.85
CA PRO A 6 -13.96 5.24 -20.40
C PRO A 6 -15.01 6.16 -19.78
N SER A 7 -16.26 6.09 -20.25
CA SER A 7 -17.37 6.85 -19.66
C SER A 7 -17.71 6.45 -18.24
N LEU A 8 -17.57 5.16 -17.90
CA LEU A 8 -17.76 4.70 -16.52
C LEU A 8 -16.59 5.09 -15.63
N ALA A 9 -15.37 5.01 -16.15
CA ALA A 9 -14.18 5.43 -15.41
C ALA A 9 -14.18 6.95 -15.11
N ALA A 10 -14.87 7.74 -15.94
CA ALA A 10 -14.99 9.19 -15.78
C ALA A 10 -16.07 9.61 -14.77
N LEU A 11 -16.93 8.70 -14.32
CA LEU A 11 -17.93 8.99 -13.30
C LEU A 11 -17.25 9.04 -11.93
N ASP A 12 -17.37 10.17 -11.25
CA ASP A 12 -16.81 10.38 -9.92
C ASP A 12 -17.35 9.34 -8.92
N GLY A 13 -16.44 8.66 -8.23
CA GLY A 13 -16.79 7.67 -7.23
C GLY A 13 -17.38 6.36 -7.78
N PHE A 14 -17.49 6.18 -9.11
CA PHE A 14 -17.94 4.91 -9.70
C PHE A 14 -17.00 3.75 -9.33
N ILE A 15 -15.70 4.02 -9.31
CA ILE A 15 -14.70 3.12 -8.74
C ILE A 15 -14.27 3.68 -7.40
N SER A 16 -14.29 2.86 -6.39
CA SER A 16 -13.77 3.17 -5.06
C SER A 16 -12.99 2.00 -4.52
N TYR A 17 -12.09 2.27 -3.59
CA TYR A 17 -11.46 1.23 -2.80
C TYR A 17 -11.85 1.36 -1.33
N MET A 18 -11.88 0.25 -0.63
CA MET A 18 -12.11 0.19 0.79
C MET A 18 -10.77 -0.02 1.51
N SER A 19 -10.41 0.95 2.35
CA SER A 19 -9.23 0.82 3.19
C SER A 19 -9.53 -0.06 4.39
N THR A 20 -8.63 -1.01 4.67
CA THR A 20 -8.65 -1.81 5.89
C THR A 20 -7.35 -1.58 6.66
N PRO A 21 -7.37 -1.65 8.00
CA PRO A 21 -6.16 -1.44 8.79
C PRO A 21 -5.05 -2.43 8.41
N ILE A 22 -3.83 -1.93 8.27
CA ILE A 22 -2.63 -2.77 8.10
C ILE A 22 -2.05 -3.22 9.43
N VAL A 23 -2.27 -2.43 10.49
CA VAL A 23 -1.85 -2.76 11.84
C VAL A 23 -2.95 -2.35 12.83
N LYS A 24 -3.23 -3.21 13.80
CA LYS A 24 -4.00 -2.86 15.00
C LYS A 24 -3.10 -2.98 16.24
N ALA A 25 -3.09 -1.95 17.07
CA ALA A 25 -2.42 -1.94 18.35
C ALA A 25 -3.46 -2.04 19.48
N LYS A 26 -3.24 -2.93 20.45
CA LYS A 26 -4.17 -3.16 21.56
C LYS A 26 -3.45 -3.15 22.90
N LYS A 27 -4.03 -2.42 23.87
CA LYS A 27 -3.58 -2.40 25.28
C LYS A 27 -4.80 -2.36 26.19
N GLY A 28 -5.08 -3.50 26.84
CA GLY A 28 -6.31 -3.66 27.62
C GLY A 28 -7.57 -3.54 26.74
N SER A 29 -8.41 -2.57 27.07
CA SER A 29 -9.62 -2.23 26.29
C SER A 29 -9.35 -1.26 25.14
N ASN A 30 -8.21 -0.60 25.11
CA ASN A 30 -7.87 0.38 24.09
C ASN A 30 -7.38 -0.32 22.83
N GLU A 31 -7.93 0.08 21.68
CA GLU A 31 -7.52 -0.39 20.36
C GLU A 31 -7.32 0.81 19.43
N ILE A 32 -6.23 0.79 18.69
CA ILE A 32 -5.88 1.80 17.68
C ILE A 32 -5.65 1.08 16.37
N GLN A 33 -6.12 1.67 15.28
CA GLN A 33 -5.99 1.12 13.93
C GLN A 33 -5.12 2.06 13.09
N PHE A 34 -4.19 1.48 12.32
CA PHE A 34 -3.31 2.20 11.41
C PHE A 34 -3.56 1.71 9.99
N TYR A 35 -3.74 2.63 9.08
CA TYR A 35 -4.04 2.34 7.68
C TYR A 35 -2.80 2.42 6.78
N ASN A 36 -1.74 3.06 7.26
CA ASN A 36 -0.42 3.06 6.63
C ASN A 36 0.70 2.98 7.67
N GLU A 37 1.92 2.74 7.21
CA GLU A 37 3.07 2.56 8.11
C GLU A 37 3.54 3.90 8.71
N ALA A 38 3.38 4.99 7.97
CA ALA A 38 3.74 6.33 8.44
C ALA A 38 2.91 6.74 9.67
N GLU A 39 1.59 6.46 9.66
CA GLU A 39 0.73 6.70 10.83
C GLU A 39 1.20 5.92 12.06
N LYS A 40 1.57 4.65 11.87
CA LYS A 40 2.07 3.80 12.97
C LYS A 40 3.38 4.35 13.53
N VAL A 41 4.33 4.71 12.67
CA VAL A 41 5.63 5.25 13.08
C VAL A 41 5.46 6.57 13.81
N ALA A 42 4.68 7.50 13.26
CA ALA A 42 4.40 8.78 13.89
C ALA A 42 3.73 8.61 15.28
N TRP A 43 2.83 7.64 15.41
CA TRP A 43 2.21 7.32 16.68
C TRP A 43 3.23 6.72 17.67
N GLU A 44 4.08 5.79 17.25
CA GLU A 44 5.14 5.20 18.10
C GLU A 44 6.10 6.29 18.61
N GLU A 45 6.50 7.20 17.75
CA GLU A 45 7.34 8.36 18.12
C GLU A 45 6.65 9.28 19.13
N SER A 46 5.37 9.57 18.92
CA SER A 46 4.58 10.40 19.83
C SER A 46 4.40 9.78 21.22
N GLN A 47 4.33 8.45 21.30
CA GLN A 47 4.16 7.73 22.57
C GLN A 47 5.49 7.53 23.31
N GLY A 48 6.62 7.52 22.62
CA GLY A 48 7.93 7.27 23.22
C GLY A 48 7.92 5.98 24.08
N ALA A 49 8.28 6.12 25.36
CA ALA A 49 8.24 4.99 26.30
C ALA A 49 6.84 4.43 26.56
N GLY A 50 5.78 5.20 26.27
CA GLY A 50 4.38 4.80 26.41
C GLY A 50 3.93 3.72 25.43
N ALA A 51 4.69 3.50 24.34
CA ALA A 51 4.45 2.41 23.39
C ALA A 51 4.68 1.02 24.00
N LYS A 52 5.37 0.92 25.13
CA LYS A 52 5.57 -0.36 25.83
C LYS A 52 4.24 -0.94 26.34
N GLY A 53 4.09 -2.24 26.13
CA GLY A 53 2.91 -3.01 26.57
C GLY A 53 1.76 -3.02 25.58
N TRP A 54 1.87 -2.38 24.44
CA TRP A 54 0.94 -2.56 23.34
C TRP A 54 1.24 -3.85 22.57
N LYS A 55 0.18 -4.59 22.22
CA LYS A 55 0.27 -5.78 21.35
C LYS A 55 -0.13 -5.37 19.95
N PHE A 56 0.73 -5.62 18.97
CA PHE A 56 0.49 -5.31 17.57
C PHE A 56 0.03 -6.55 16.82
N LYS A 57 -1.04 -6.40 16.04
CA LYS A 57 -1.50 -7.39 15.05
C LYS A 57 -1.31 -6.78 13.66
N TYR A 58 -0.48 -7.44 12.86
CA TYR A 58 -0.21 -7.04 11.48
C TYR A 58 -1.12 -7.80 10.53
N TYR A 59 -1.69 -7.11 9.57
CA TYR A 59 -2.56 -7.66 8.55
C TYR A 59 -1.81 -7.72 7.23
N LYS A 60 -1.73 -8.91 6.65
CA LYS A 60 -1.10 -9.14 5.37
C LYS A 60 -2.11 -9.78 4.43
N GLY A 61 -2.60 -9.00 3.49
CA GLY A 61 -3.71 -9.40 2.63
C GLY A 61 -5.02 -9.59 3.41
N LEU A 62 -6.01 -10.18 2.79
CA LEU A 62 -7.37 -10.28 3.32
C LEU A 62 -7.58 -11.44 4.31
N GLY A 63 -6.71 -12.45 4.28
CA GLY A 63 -6.87 -13.68 5.07
C GLY A 63 -6.55 -13.57 6.56
N THR A 64 -5.96 -12.46 7.01
CA THR A 64 -5.57 -12.25 8.42
C THR A 64 -6.73 -11.72 9.27
N SER A 65 -7.75 -11.13 8.65
CA SER A 65 -8.90 -10.58 9.34
C SER A 65 -9.90 -11.67 9.71
N SER A 66 -10.41 -11.61 10.93
CA SER A 66 -11.47 -12.50 11.42
C SER A 66 -12.84 -12.08 10.88
N GLY A 67 -13.83 -12.98 10.92
CA GLY A 67 -15.20 -12.67 10.53
C GLY A 67 -15.85 -11.55 11.37
N LYS A 68 -15.40 -11.34 12.62
CA LYS A 68 -15.85 -10.21 13.45
C LYS A 68 -15.30 -8.89 12.90
N GLU A 69 -14.00 -8.84 12.58
CA GLU A 69 -13.35 -7.66 12.02
C GLU A 69 -13.95 -7.28 10.67
N TRP A 70 -14.30 -8.27 9.83
CA TRP A 70 -14.99 -8.00 8.57
C TRP A 70 -16.37 -7.36 8.78
N ARG A 71 -17.14 -7.81 9.77
CA ARG A 71 -18.43 -7.17 10.10
C ARG A 71 -18.25 -5.72 10.54
N GLU A 72 -17.19 -5.43 11.33
CA GLU A 72 -16.84 -4.06 11.73
C GLU A 72 -16.50 -3.20 10.53
N TYR A 73 -15.64 -3.69 9.61
CA TYR A 73 -15.26 -2.96 8.40
C TYR A 73 -16.43 -2.67 7.45
N PHE A 74 -17.37 -3.60 7.33
CA PHE A 74 -18.55 -3.38 6.49
C PHE A 74 -19.66 -2.56 7.18
N ALA A 75 -19.65 -2.46 8.50
CA ALA A 75 -20.58 -1.59 9.22
C ALA A 75 -20.26 -0.10 9.04
N ASP A 76 -18.97 0.24 8.93
CA ASP A 76 -18.49 1.60 8.66
C ASP A 76 -17.32 1.56 7.67
N PRO A 77 -17.58 1.34 6.38
CA PRO A 77 -16.53 1.14 5.39
C PRO A 77 -15.80 2.45 5.09
N GLN A 78 -14.49 2.44 5.23
CA GLN A 78 -13.64 3.56 4.84
C GLN A 78 -13.43 3.53 3.31
N LEU A 79 -14.32 4.19 2.59
CA LEU A 79 -14.33 4.24 1.14
C LEU A 79 -13.68 5.52 0.63
N THR A 80 -12.80 5.36 -0.36
CA THR A 80 -12.20 6.46 -1.12
C THR A 80 -12.55 6.29 -2.59
N GLY A 81 -13.24 7.26 -3.16
CA GLY A 81 -13.63 7.28 -4.58
C GLY A 81 -12.49 7.76 -5.46
N PHE A 82 -12.46 7.27 -6.71
CA PHE A 82 -11.50 7.73 -7.71
C PHE A 82 -12.10 8.81 -8.61
N ASN A 83 -11.29 9.84 -8.92
CA ASN A 83 -11.60 10.88 -9.88
C ASN A 83 -10.71 10.75 -11.12
N MET A 84 -11.31 10.92 -12.29
CA MET A 84 -10.62 10.85 -13.58
C MET A 84 -10.40 12.27 -14.15
N SER A 85 -9.22 12.48 -14.72
CA SER A 85 -8.87 13.67 -15.50
C SER A 85 -8.01 13.24 -16.70
N ASP A 86 -7.73 14.17 -17.61
CA ASP A 86 -6.86 13.85 -18.76
C ASP A 86 -5.43 13.50 -18.34
N VAL A 87 -4.92 14.12 -17.28
CA VAL A 87 -3.63 13.76 -16.69
C VAL A 87 -3.66 12.35 -16.13
N CYS A 88 -4.78 11.89 -15.55
CA CYS A 88 -4.93 10.53 -15.06
C CYS A 88 -4.83 9.50 -16.19
N LYS A 89 -5.43 9.76 -17.37
CA LYS A 89 -5.33 8.88 -18.54
C LYS A 89 -3.89 8.72 -18.99
N GLN A 90 -3.13 9.81 -19.06
CA GLN A 90 -1.70 9.78 -19.41
C GLN A 90 -0.90 8.98 -18.37
N THR A 91 -1.17 9.19 -17.09
CA THR A 91 -0.50 8.47 -16.00
C THR A 91 -0.80 6.97 -16.04
N LEU A 92 -2.05 6.58 -16.26
CA LEU A 92 -2.43 5.18 -16.40
C LEU A 92 -1.81 4.56 -17.66
N HIS A 93 -1.74 5.29 -18.77
CA HIS A 93 -1.06 4.82 -19.98
C HIS A 93 0.43 4.58 -19.71
N MET A 94 1.13 5.55 -19.12
CA MET A 94 2.53 5.40 -18.70
C MET A 94 2.72 4.18 -17.79
N ALA A 95 1.86 4.01 -16.79
CA ALA A 95 1.99 2.94 -15.81
C ALA A 95 1.79 1.53 -16.41
N PHE A 96 0.94 1.36 -17.42
CA PHE A 96 0.53 0.04 -17.89
C PHE A 96 0.81 -0.26 -19.36
N ALA A 97 1.07 0.72 -20.22
CA ALA A 97 1.33 0.48 -21.63
C ALA A 97 2.71 -0.17 -21.85
N LYS A 98 2.76 -1.17 -22.74
CA LYS A 98 4.01 -1.87 -23.07
C LYS A 98 5.07 -0.92 -23.65
N SER A 99 4.63 0.07 -24.43
CA SER A 99 5.53 1.07 -25.08
C SER A 99 6.23 2.01 -24.09
N CYS A 100 5.70 2.19 -22.86
CA CYS A 100 6.19 3.17 -21.88
C CYS A 100 7.19 2.57 -20.87
N ALA A 101 7.95 1.55 -21.25
CA ALA A 101 8.86 0.86 -20.33
C ALA A 101 9.96 1.78 -19.77
N ASP A 102 10.54 2.65 -20.61
CA ASP A 102 11.62 3.53 -20.18
C ASP A 102 11.08 4.72 -19.35
N GLU A 103 9.91 5.25 -19.70
CA GLU A 103 9.21 6.24 -18.89
C GLU A 103 8.90 5.69 -17.49
N ARG A 104 8.45 4.42 -17.40
CA ARG A 104 8.22 3.77 -16.08
C ARG A 104 9.48 3.62 -15.26
N LYS A 105 10.63 3.32 -15.88
CA LYS A 105 11.92 3.27 -15.16
C LYS A 105 12.28 4.61 -14.55
N ALA A 106 12.12 5.69 -15.33
CA ALA A 106 12.33 7.05 -14.84
C ALA A 106 11.37 7.39 -13.69
N TRP A 107 10.08 7.11 -13.87
CA TRP A 107 9.05 7.31 -12.86
C TRP A 107 9.30 6.53 -11.56
N LEU A 108 9.80 5.29 -11.64
CA LEU A 108 10.18 4.50 -10.46
C LEU A 108 11.42 5.08 -9.77
N ALA A 109 12.37 5.61 -10.53
CA ALA A 109 13.59 6.24 -9.98
C ALA A 109 13.30 7.53 -9.18
N GLU A 110 12.19 8.21 -9.47
CA GLU A 110 11.72 9.39 -8.74
C GLU A 110 10.95 9.05 -7.45
N HIS A 111 11.04 7.80 -6.97
CA HIS A 111 10.31 7.38 -5.77
C HIS A 111 10.76 8.18 -4.53
N ASP A 112 9.79 8.79 -3.87
CA ASP A 112 9.96 9.45 -2.58
C ASP A 112 9.38 8.54 -1.47
N VAL A 113 10.23 8.09 -0.58
CA VAL A 113 9.86 7.21 0.53
C VAL A 113 8.96 7.87 1.57
N THR A 114 8.89 9.21 1.57
CA THR A 114 8.04 9.97 2.48
C THR A 114 6.65 10.23 1.93
N ALA A 115 6.47 10.06 0.61
CA ALA A 115 5.19 10.29 -0.05
C ALA A 115 4.19 9.17 0.31
N SER A 116 3.08 9.55 0.93
CA SER A 116 1.97 8.65 1.25
C SER A 116 0.64 9.33 0.98
N LEU A 117 -0.41 8.54 0.74
CA LEU A 117 -1.77 9.05 0.71
C LEU A 117 -2.28 9.26 2.14
N ASP A 118 -3.02 10.35 2.32
CA ASP A 118 -3.78 10.57 3.54
C ASP A 118 -4.98 9.58 3.55
N ALA A 119 -5.01 8.69 4.54
CA ALA A 119 -6.05 7.68 4.68
C ALA A 119 -7.45 8.25 4.96
N THR A 120 -7.55 9.53 5.32
CA THR A 120 -8.82 10.22 5.59
C THR A 120 -9.51 10.77 4.34
N LEU A 121 -8.82 10.78 3.20
CA LEU A 121 -9.36 11.29 1.94
C LEU A 121 -10.57 10.48 1.48
N LYS A 122 -11.65 11.19 1.14
CA LYS A 122 -12.85 10.56 0.57
C LYS A 122 -12.79 10.43 -0.94
N SER A 123 -11.84 11.10 -1.57
CA SER A 123 -11.65 11.10 -3.02
C SER A 123 -10.18 11.31 -3.37
N VAL A 124 -9.70 10.63 -4.38
CA VAL A 124 -8.31 10.68 -4.85
C VAL A 124 -8.29 10.60 -6.38
N SER A 125 -7.40 11.33 -7.02
CA SER A 125 -7.19 11.18 -8.46
C SER A 125 -6.42 9.90 -8.75
N TYR A 126 -6.68 9.27 -9.92
CA TYR A 126 -5.87 8.11 -10.35
C TYR A 126 -4.38 8.45 -10.45
N LYS A 127 -4.05 9.70 -10.82
CA LYS A 127 -2.64 10.15 -10.83
C LYS A 127 -2.03 10.12 -9.43
N GLU A 128 -2.71 10.71 -8.48
CA GLU A 128 -2.20 10.79 -7.11
C GLU A 128 -2.06 9.39 -6.47
N TRP A 129 -3.04 8.53 -6.67
CA TRP A 129 -2.97 7.15 -6.22
C TRP A 129 -1.82 6.38 -6.90
N THR A 130 -1.63 6.58 -8.21
CA THR A 130 -0.53 5.95 -8.94
C THR A 130 0.83 6.39 -8.40
N ASP A 131 1.00 7.67 -8.10
CA ASP A 131 2.26 8.19 -7.59
C ASP A 131 2.54 7.84 -6.13
N LYS A 132 1.50 7.82 -5.28
CA LYS A 132 1.67 7.68 -3.83
C LYS A 132 1.40 6.27 -3.28
N GLU A 133 0.73 5.40 -4.06
CA GLU A 133 0.43 4.02 -3.65
C GLU A 133 1.04 3.00 -4.61
N LEU A 134 0.78 3.13 -5.93
CA LEU A 134 1.25 2.15 -6.90
C LEU A 134 2.77 2.20 -7.07
N ARG A 135 3.37 3.40 -7.12
CA ARG A 135 4.83 3.57 -7.24
C ARG A 135 5.60 2.97 -6.07
N PRO A 136 5.31 3.32 -4.79
CA PRO A 136 5.97 2.71 -3.64
C PRO A 136 5.84 1.18 -3.63
N PHE A 137 4.65 0.66 -3.90
CA PHE A 137 4.43 -0.78 -4.01
C PHE A 137 5.30 -1.41 -5.10
N SER A 138 5.37 -0.78 -6.28
CA SER A 138 6.16 -1.29 -7.40
C SER A 138 7.65 -1.30 -7.11
N VAL A 139 8.18 -0.24 -6.47
CA VAL A 139 9.58 -0.19 -6.02
C VAL A 139 9.87 -1.29 -5.01
N TYR A 140 9.03 -1.42 -3.97
CA TYR A 140 9.17 -2.46 -2.97
C TYR A 140 9.10 -3.88 -3.57
N ASP A 141 8.21 -4.11 -4.53
CA ASP A 141 8.10 -5.41 -5.18
C ASP A 141 9.34 -5.71 -6.05
N CYS A 142 9.87 -4.72 -6.75
CA CYS A 142 11.13 -4.84 -7.49
C CYS A 142 12.29 -5.18 -6.56
N GLU A 143 12.47 -4.47 -5.46
CA GLU A 143 13.53 -4.72 -4.48
C GLU A 143 13.44 -6.12 -3.87
N ARG A 144 12.23 -6.59 -3.62
CA ARG A 144 12.00 -7.91 -3.02
C ARG A 144 12.11 -9.05 -4.02
N SER A 145 11.69 -8.84 -5.26
CA SER A 145 11.46 -9.91 -6.24
C SER A 145 12.53 -9.97 -7.33
N VAL A 146 13.18 -8.85 -7.63
CA VAL A 146 14.22 -8.76 -8.66
C VAL A 146 15.58 -8.68 -7.97
N SER A 147 16.35 -9.75 -8.08
CA SER A 147 17.71 -9.75 -7.56
C SER A 147 18.69 -9.26 -8.62
N GLY A 148 19.41 -8.19 -8.32
CA GLY A 148 20.43 -7.62 -9.20
C GLY A 148 21.83 -8.25 -9.07
N VAL A 149 22.07 -9.09 -8.04
CA VAL A 149 23.43 -9.55 -7.69
C VAL A 149 23.58 -11.08 -7.77
N ASP A 150 22.76 -11.82 -7.05
CA ASP A 150 22.95 -13.29 -6.84
C ASP A 150 21.78 -14.14 -7.34
N GLY A 151 20.75 -13.55 -7.92
CA GLY A 151 19.56 -14.25 -8.37
C GLY A 151 18.64 -14.76 -7.25
N LEU A 152 18.97 -14.50 -5.97
CA LEU A 152 18.21 -14.99 -4.83
C LEU A 152 17.26 -13.91 -4.30
N LYS A 153 16.02 -14.31 -4.03
CA LYS A 153 15.09 -13.48 -3.27
C LYS A 153 15.53 -13.37 -1.79
N PRO A 154 15.15 -12.31 -1.06
CA PRO A 154 15.54 -12.12 0.35
C PRO A 154 15.23 -13.32 1.24
N SER A 155 14.10 -13.99 1.05
CA SER A 155 13.74 -15.21 1.78
C SER A 155 14.68 -16.37 1.49
N GLN A 156 15.04 -16.59 0.23
CA GLN A 156 15.99 -17.64 -0.18
C GLN A 156 17.38 -17.37 0.39
N ARG A 157 17.84 -16.12 0.35
CA ARG A 157 19.13 -15.71 0.94
C ARG A 157 19.17 -15.95 2.45
N LYS A 158 18.07 -15.65 3.17
CA LYS A 158 17.96 -15.95 4.61
C LYS A 158 18.05 -17.45 4.90
N VAL A 159 17.41 -18.29 4.10
CA VAL A 159 17.48 -19.76 4.23
C VAL A 159 18.89 -20.26 3.98
N LEU A 160 19.53 -19.81 2.90
CA LEU A 160 20.90 -20.21 2.56
C LEU A 160 21.89 -19.79 3.67
N TYR A 161 21.77 -18.56 4.17
CA TYR A 161 22.58 -18.07 5.29
C TYR A 161 22.40 -18.95 6.55
N ALA A 162 21.14 -19.23 6.91
CA ALA A 162 20.85 -20.05 8.08
C ALA A 162 21.40 -21.50 7.95
N ALA A 163 21.30 -22.07 6.75
CA ALA A 163 21.87 -23.40 6.47
C ALA A 163 23.39 -23.40 6.64
N ARG A 164 24.10 -22.41 6.07
CA ARG A 164 25.57 -22.30 6.20
C ARG A 164 26.03 -22.02 7.62
N LYS A 165 25.21 -21.36 8.43
CA LYS A 165 25.57 -21.08 9.84
C LYS A 165 25.40 -22.28 10.76
N ARG A 166 24.62 -23.29 10.35
CA ARG A 166 24.36 -24.51 11.15
C ARG A 166 25.35 -25.63 10.87
N ASN A 167 26.12 -25.57 9.79
CA ASN A 167 27.26 -26.40 9.50
C ASN A 167 28.52 -25.68 9.97
#